data_1b0bd9928199376cc33f316651b4cc14
#
_entry.id   1b0bd9928199376cc33f316651b4cc14
#
_cell.length_a   1.000
_cell.length_b   1.000
_cell.length_c   1.000
_cell.angle_alpha   90.00
_cell.angle_beta   90.00
_cell.angle_gamma   90.00
#
_symmetry.space_group_name_H-M   'P 1'
#
loop_
_entity.id
_entity.type
_entity.pdbx_description
1 polymer ?
#
loop_
_entity_poly.entity_id
_entity_poly.type
_entity_poly.pdbx_seq_one_letter_code
_entity_poly.pdbx_strand_id
1 'polypeptide(L)'
;NNKTIHGITYEPFDPIKALDYVKNGRDVFIDYTAVWWAICQTNEQFVLHTEDVSKKFKELNVITMVADWTDKENWVLGDFLFEIGQSSIPSYPIILGSKNGAIKFLPAQLSPPAITPQAGKKKFIDQLELFINS
;
A
#
# COMPACT_ATOMS: atom_id res chain seq x y z
N ASN A 1 4.09 15.97 -0.07
CA ASN A 1 2.75 16.51 0.15
C ASN A 1 1.71 15.40 0.21
N ASN A 2 0.70 15.58 1.04
CA ASN A 2 -0.37 14.61 1.17
C ASN A 2 -1.27 14.63 -0.09
N LYS A 3 -1.80 13.48 -0.44
CA LYS A 3 -2.68 13.31 -1.57
C LYS A 3 -3.98 12.66 -1.10
N THR A 4 -5.12 13.26 -1.44
CA THR A 4 -6.43 12.74 -1.02
C THR A 4 -7.09 12.01 -2.18
N ILE A 5 -7.49 10.75 -1.94
CA ILE A 5 -8.14 9.88 -2.92
C ILE A 5 -9.43 9.36 -2.29
N HIS A 6 -10.57 9.76 -2.85
CA HIS A 6 -11.90 9.33 -2.37
C HIS A 6 -12.05 9.44 -0.84
N GLY A 7 -11.60 10.58 -0.29
CA GLY A 7 -11.76 10.86 1.14
C GLY A 7 -10.70 10.28 2.06
N ILE A 8 -9.74 9.52 1.54
CA ILE A 8 -8.59 9.11 2.35
C ILE A 8 -7.33 9.83 1.93
N THR A 9 -6.45 10.08 2.88
CA THR A 9 -5.22 10.82 2.66
C THR A 9 -4.03 9.87 2.60
N TYR A 10 -3.30 9.90 1.49
CA TYR A 10 -2.02 9.23 1.38
C TYR A 10 -0.93 10.20 1.82
N GLU A 11 -0.27 9.88 2.92
CA GLU A 11 0.86 10.67 3.41
C GLU A 11 2.13 10.23 2.70
N PRO A 12 3.08 11.15 2.45
CA PRO A 12 4.38 10.73 1.94
C PRO A 12 5.03 9.73 2.91
N PHE A 13 5.55 8.64 2.36
CA PHE A 13 6.16 7.61 3.20
C PHE A 13 7.47 8.13 3.82
N ASP A 14 7.59 7.91 5.11
CA ASP A 14 8.77 8.17 5.91
C ASP A 14 8.91 6.97 6.86
N PRO A 15 10.01 6.22 6.83
CA PRO A 15 10.17 5.04 7.68
C PRO A 15 10.00 5.32 9.18
N ILE A 16 10.49 6.46 9.64
CA ILE A 16 10.40 6.83 11.06
C ILE A 16 8.94 7.08 11.44
N LYS A 17 8.23 7.83 10.61
CA LYS A 17 6.82 8.12 10.85
C LYS A 17 5.96 6.85 10.79
N ALA A 18 6.24 5.99 9.82
CA ALA A 18 5.52 4.72 9.69
C ALA A 18 5.71 3.85 10.92
N LEU A 19 6.94 3.72 11.41
CA LEU A 19 7.22 2.93 12.60
C LEU A 19 6.62 3.54 13.86
N ASP A 20 6.50 4.86 13.92
CA ASP A 20 5.83 5.52 15.03
C ASP A 20 4.34 5.16 15.07
N TYR A 21 3.67 5.19 13.92
CA TYR A 21 2.28 4.71 13.82
C TYR A 21 2.16 3.26 14.31
N VAL A 22 3.06 2.40 13.84
CA VAL A 22 3.04 0.98 14.18
C VAL A 22 3.24 0.77 15.68
N LYS A 23 4.17 1.50 16.29
CA LYS A 23 4.40 1.44 17.74
C LYS A 23 3.17 1.83 18.54
N ASN A 24 2.32 2.68 17.97
CA ASN A 24 1.08 3.10 18.60
C ASN A 24 -0.12 2.23 18.21
N GLY A 25 0.15 1.05 17.66
CA GLY A 25 -0.90 0.07 17.37
C GLY A 25 -1.63 0.29 16.07
N ARG A 26 -1.15 1.21 15.20
CA ARG A 26 -1.82 1.51 13.95
C ARG A 26 -1.30 0.60 12.83
N ASP A 27 -2.20 0.25 11.93
CA ASP A 27 -1.85 -0.53 10.74
C ASP A 27 -1.54 0.43 9.60
N VAL A 28 -0.42 0.21 8.92
CA VAL A 28 0.10 1.12 7.88
C VAL A 28 0.23 0.38 6.56
N PHE A 29 -0.49 0.85 5.54
CA PHE A 29 -0.37 0.37 4.17
C PHE A 29 0.55 1.32 3.40
N ILE A 30 1.48 0.76 2.63
CA ILE A 30 2.43 1.56 1.84
C ILE A 30 2.26 1.22 0.37
N ASP A 31 1.99 2.25 -0.44
CA ASP A 31 1.96 2.14 -1.90
C ASP A 31 3.35 2.52 -2.43
N TYR A 32 4.18 1.52 -2.73
CA TYR A 32 5.46 1.73 -3.41
C TYR A 32 5.20 1.82 -4.91
N THR A 33 5.39 2.99 -5.47
CA THR A 33 5.00 3.28 -6.86
C THR A 33 6.05 4.13 -7.58
N ALA A 34 5.92 4.24 -8.89
CA ALA A 34 6.68 5.17 -9.71
C ALA A 34 5.87 5.54 -10.93
N VAL A 35 5.99 6.80 -11.38
CA VAL A 35 5.19 7.28 -12.52
C VAL A 35 5.58 6.63 -13.84
N TRP A 36 6.83 6.14 -13.94
CA TRP A 36 7.35 5.54 -15.18
C TRP A 36 6.98 4.06 -15.32
N TRP A 37 6.30 3.44 -14.34
CA TRP A 37 6.01 2.00 -14.41
C TRP A 37 4.51 1.76 -14.61
N ALA A 38 4.17 1.17 -15.77
CA ALA A 38 2.78 1.00 -16.20
C ALA A 38 1.95 0.15 -15.25
N ILE A 39 2.53 -0.87 -14.62
CA ILE A 39 1.81 -1.73 -13.70
C ILE A 39 1.37 -0.96 -12.45
N CYS A 40 2.21 -0.05 -11.95
CA CYS A 40 1.84 0.83 -10.83
C CYS A 40 0.62 1.66 -11.19
N GLN A 41 0.62 2.25 -12.40
CA GLN A 41 -0.48 3.09 -12.85
C GLN A 41 -1.78 2.29 -13.02
N THR A 42 -1.69 1.10 -13.57
CA THR A 42 -2.84 0.21 -13.74
C THR A 42 -3.43 -0.19 -12.38
N ASN A 43 -2.57 -0.57 -11.45
CA ASN A 43 -3.02 -0.93 -10.09
C ASN A 43 -3.72 0.22 -9.40
N GLU A 44 -3.18 1.43 -9.54
CA GLU A 44 -3.79 2.62 -8.95
C GLU A 44 -5.13 2.94 -9.58
N GLN A 45 -5.16 2.96 -10.90
CA GLN A 45 -6.38 3.33 -11.63
C GLN A 45 -7.54 2.36 -11.38
N PHE A 46 -7.27 1.06 -11.41
CA PHE A 46 -8.32 0.05 -11.37
C PHE A 46 -8.60 -0.54 -10.00
N VAL A 47 -7.70 -0.35 -9.03
CA VAL A 47 -7.88 -0.94 -7.70
C VAL A 47 -7.67 0.10 -6.58
N LEU A 48 -6.46 0.62 -6.43
CA LEU A 48 -6.11 1.42 -5.25
C LEU A 48 -6.86 2.75 -5.17
N HIS A 49 -6.96 3.47 -6.29
CA HIS A 49 -7.59 4.80 -6.32
C HIS A 49 -9.07 4.70 -6.68
N THR A 50 -9.76 3.68 -6.17
CA THR A 50 -11.19 3.49 -6.36
C THR A 50 -11.92 3.78 -5.06
N GLU A 51 -13.21 4.09 -5.19
CA GLU A 51 -14.06 4.40 -4.04
C GLU A 51 -14.16 3.19 -3.09
N ASP A 52 -14.34 1.99 -3.65
CA ASP A 52 -14.53 0.77 -2.85
C ASP A 52 -13.33 0.48 -1.96
N VAL A 53 -12.11 0.55 -2.52
CA VAL A 53 -10.89 0.29 -1.78
C VAL A 53 -10.62 1.39 -0.76
N SER A 54 -10.83 2.65 -1.15
CA SER A 54 -10.67 3.79 -0.24
C SER A 54 -11.61 3.68 0.96
N LYS A 55 -12.86 3.30 0.71
CA LYS A 55 -13.85 3.08 1.77
C LYS A 55 -13.40 1.97 2.72
N LYS A 56 -12.83 0.89 2.18
CA LYS A 56 -12.35 -0.21 3.00
C LYS A 56 -11.17 0.19 3.89
N PHE A 57 -10.24 0.95 3.37
CA PHE A 57 -9.14 1.50 4.18
C PHE A 57 -9.68 2.33 5.35
N LYS A 58 -10.70 3.13 5.09
CA LYS A 58 -11.33 3.96 6.11
C LYS A 58 -12.03 3.10 7.16
N GLU A 59 -12.80 2.11 6.73
CA GLU A 59 -13.51 1.20 7.63
C GLU A 59 -12.55 0.45 8.56
N LEU A 60 -11.41 0.02 8.02
CA LEU A 60 -10.42 -0.74 8.78
C LEU A 60 -9.43 0.16 9.52
N ASN A 61 -9.60 1.47 9.41
CA ASN A 61 -8.78 2.47 10.12
C ASN A 61 -7.28 2.33 9.78
N VAL A 62 -6.97 2.10 8.52
CA VAL A 62 -5.61 1.93 8.03
C VAL A 62 -5.01 3.29 7.70
N ILE A 63 -3.76 3.51 8.14
CA ILE A 63 -2.96 4.65 7.70
C ILE A 63 -2.43 4.32 6.31
N THR A 64 -2.65 5.20 5.34
CA THR A 64 -2.18 5.01 3.97
C THR A 64 -1.02 5.95 3.68
N MET A 65 0.08 5.40 3.19
CA MET A 65 1.27 6.15 2.83
C MET A 65 1.68 5.81 1.40
N VAL A 66 2.33 6.76 0.72
CA VAL A 66 2.84 6.55 -0.62
C VAL A 66 4.35 6.74 -0.63
N ALA A 67 5.05 5.74 -1.15
CA ALA A 67 6.49 5.78 -1.38
C ALA A 67 6.71 5.94 -2.89
N ASP A 68 6.79 7.19 -3.34
CA ASP A 68 6.99 7.50 -4.74
C ASP A 68 8.46 7.37 -5.09
N TRP A 69 8.83 6.25 -5.68
CA TRP A 69 10.20 5.94 -6.06
C TRP A 69 10.44 6.24 -7.55
N THR A 70 9.85 7.32 -8.03
CA THR A 70 10.08 7.79 -9.40
C THR A 70 11.55 8.15 -9.57
N ASP A 71 12.17 8.76 -8.56
CA ASP A 71 13.60 8.99 -8.51
C ASP A 71 14.29 7.77 -7.89
N LYS A 72 14.90 6.96 -8.72
CA LYS A 72 15.63 5.75 -8.27
C LYS A 72 16.85 6.05 -7.41
N GLU A 73 17.31 7.30 -7.42
CA GLU A 73 18.41 7.74 -6.57
C GLU A 73 17.96 7.94 -5.12
N ASN A 74 16.67 7.90 -4.85
CA ASN A 74 16.16 7.95 -3.48
C ASN A 74 16.40 6.60 -2.80
N TRP A 75 17.62 6.42 -2.34
CA TRP A 75 18.03 5.15 -1.75
C TRP A 75 17.47 4.91 -0.35
N VAL A 76 16.90 5.92 0.30
CA VAL A 76 16.16 5.71 1.57
C VAL A 76 14.96 4.81 1.31
N LEU A 77 14.21 5.07 0.24
CA LEU A 77 13.09 4.23 -0.16
C LEU A 77 13.55 2.84 -0.59
N GLY A 78 14.64 2.78 -1.35
CA GLY A 78 15.21 1.51 -1.80
C GLY A 78 15.69 0.65 -0.65
N ASP A 79 16.39 1.25 0.30
CA ASP A 79 16.90 0.54 1.47
C ASP A 79 15.79 -0.04 2.32
N PHE A 80 14.73 0.74 2.58
CA PHE A 80 13.60 0.23 3.35
C PHE A 80 12.94 -0.95 2.66
N LEU A 81 12.71 -0.82 1.36
CA LEU A 81 12.09 -1.89 0.56
C LEU A 81 12.94 -3.16 0.65
N PHE A 82 14.25 -3.04 0.51
CA PHE A 82 15.17 -4.16 0.60
C PHE A 82 15.14 -4.79 2.00
N GLU A 83 15.12 -3.97 3.05
CA GLU A 83 15.08 -4.45 4.43
C GLU A 83 13.86 -5.31 4.73
N ILE A 84 12.72 -4.99 4.11
CA ILE A 84 11.50 -5.80 4.30
C ILE A 84 11.42 -6.97 3.33
N GLY A 85 12.49 -7.25 2.58
CA GLY A 85 12.58 -8.44 1.72
C GLY A 85 12.03 -8.28 0.32
N GLN A 86 11.90 -7.04 -0.17
CA GLN A 86 11.39 -6.76 -1.51
C GLN A 86 12.48 -6.09 -2.34
N SER A 87 12.44 -6.27 -3.66
CA SER A 87 13.47 -5.73 -4.56
C SER A 87 12.91 -5.00 -5.77
N SER A 88 11.60 -4.92 -5.90
CA SER A 88 10.97 -4.32 -7.09
C SER A 88 9.65 -3.66 -6.74
N ILE A 89 9.19 -2.81 -7.66
CA ILE A 89 7.90 -2.15 -7.58
C ILE A 89 7.01 -2.65 -8.71
N PRO A 90 5.67 -2.62 -8.56
CA PRO A 90 4.97 -2.17 -7.35
C PRO A 90 5.17 -3.11 -6.18
N SER A 91 5.09 -2.57 -4.97
CA SER A 91 5.10 -3.36 -3.74
C SER A 91 4.10 -2.74 -2.78
N TYR A 92 3.34 -3.58 -2.10
CA TYR A 92 2.25 -3.13 -1.22
C TYR A 92 2.37 -3.79 0.15
N PRO A 93 3.39 -3.40 0.92
CA PRO A 93 3.49 -3.91 2.29
C PRO A 93 2.44 -3.29 3.19
N ILE A 94 1.94 -4.09 4.12
CA ILE A 94 1.15 -3.57 5.22
C ILE A 94 1.83 -3.99 6.52
N ILE A 95 2.10 -3.00 7.37
CA ILE A 95 2.74 -3.21 8.66
C ILE A 95 1.67 -3.13 9.72
N LEU A 96 1.46 -4.23 10.43
CA LEU A 96 0.32 -4.37 11.32
C LEU A 96 0.71 -4.03 12.75
N GLY A 97 0.51 -2.78 13.13
CA GLY A 97 0.71 -2.33 14.51
C GLY A 97 -0.23 -3.03 15.48
N SER A 98 -1.41 -3.46 15.00
CA SER A 98 -2.36 -4.24 15.80
C SER A 98 -1.89 -5.69 16.02
N LYS A 99 -0.84 -6.12 15.34
CA LYS A 99 -0.29 -7.48 15.40
C LYS A 99 1.23 -7.46 15.60
N ASN A 100 1.68 -6.64 16.54
CA ASN A 100 3.10 -6.56 16.96
C ASN A 100 4.07 -6.22 15.83
N GLY A 101 3.62 -5.46 14.84
CA GLY A 101 4.48 -5.03 13.75
C GLY A 101 4.70 -6.08 12.66
N ALA A 102 3.87 -7.11 12.61
CA ALA A 102 3.96 -8.11 11.53
C ALA A 102 3.80 -7.44 10.17
N ILE A 103 4.62 -7.87 9.20
CA ILE A 103 4.59 -7.30 7.85
C ILE A 103 3.99 -8.33 6.91
N LYS A 104 2.97 -7.93 6.15
CA LYS A 104 2.34 -8.75 5.13
C LYS A 104 2.40 -8.00 3.80
N PHE A 105 2.24 -8.71 2.71
CA PHE A 105 2.33 -8.12 1.37
C PHE A 105 1.07 -8.45 0.57
N LEU A 106 0.46 -7.41 0.01
CA LEU A 106 -0.60 -7.60 -0.97
C LEU A 106 0.05 -7.90 -2.33
N PRO A 107 -0.67 -8.52 -3.27
CA PRO A 107 -0.07 -8.90 -4.55
C PRO A 107 0.48 -7.69 -5.31
N ALA A 108 1.61 -7.89 -6.00
CA ALA A 108 2.23 -6.82 -6.78
C ALA A 108 1.41 -6.43 -8.01
N GLN A 109 0.64 -7.35 -8.57
CA GLN A 109 -0.24 -7.07 -9.70
C GLN A 109 -1.68 -7.25 -9.27
N LEU A 110 -2.40 -6.14 -9.10
CA LEU A 110 -3.73 -6.13 -8.50
C LEU A 110 -4.85 -6.37 -9.52
N SER A 111 -4.59 -6.05 -10.79
CA SER A 111 -5.57 -6.23 -11.87
C SER A 111 -4.89 -6.85 -13.08
N PRO A 112 -4.48 -8.14 -12.99
CA PRO A 112 -3.83 -8.80 -14.12
C PRO A 112 -4.82 -9.00 -15.27
N PRO A 113 -4.32 -9.16 -16.52
CA PRO A 113 -5.20 -9.31 -17.69
C PRO A 113 -6.18 -10.48 -17.60
N ALA A 114 -5.87 -11.48 -16.78
CA ALA A 114 -6.71 -12.68 -16.66
C ALA A 114 -7.99 -12.47 -15.83
N ILE A 115 -8.10 -11.36 -15.12
CA ILE A 115 -9.28 -11.08 -14.29
C ILE A 115 -9.78 -9.66 -14.55
N THR A 116 -11.05 -9.43 -14.24
CA THR A 116 -11.63 -8.10 -14.38
C THR A 116 -11.12 -7.16 -13.28
N PRO A 117 -11.16 -5.83 -13.51
CA PRO A 117 -10.84 -4.88 -12.44
C PRO A 117 -11.71 -5.09 -11.19
N GLN A 118 -12.98 -5.45 -11.38
CA GLN A 118 -13.90 -5.71 -10.27
C GLN A 118 -13.42 -6.89 -9.42
N ALA A 119 -12.99 -7.98 -10.08
CA ALA A 119 -12.45 -9.14 -9.38
C ALA A 119 -11.12 -8.80 -8.69
N GLY A 120 -10.31 -7.96 -9.30
CA GLY A 120 -9.06 -7.47 -8.69
C GLY A 120 -9.31 -6.69 -7.42
N LYS A 121 -10.28 -5.78 -7.45
CA LYS A 121 -10.68 -5.01 -6.26
C LYS A 121 -11.18 -5.93 -5.14
N LYS A 122 -12.03 -6.89 -5.49
CA LYS A 122 -12.56 -7.83 -4.49
C LYS A 122 -11.45 -8.63 -3.83
N LYS A 123 -10.51 -9.14 -4.61
CA LYS A 123 -9.37 -9.90 -4.07
C LYS A 123 -8.54 -9.04 -3.12
N PHE A 124 -8.28 -7.78 -3.50
CA PHE A 124 -7.51 -6.86 -2.68
C PHE A 124 -8.22 -6.62 -1.33
N ILE A 125 -9.51 -6.30 -1.39
CA ILE A 125 -10.31 -6.03 -0.19
C ILE A 125 -10.36 -7.25 0.72
N ASP A 126 -10.61 -8.43 0.17
CA ASP A 126 -10.70 -9.67 0.94
C ASP A 126 -9.36 -9.97 1.61
N GLN A 127 -8.26 -9.79 0.91
CA GLN A 127 -6.92 -10.03 1.45
C GLN A 127 -6.57 -9.04 2.56
N LEU A 128 -6.92 -7.77 2.36
CA LEU A 128 -6.70 -6.73 3.36
C LEU A 128 -7.46 -7.04 4.64
N GLU A 129 -8.73 -7.42 4.52
CA GLU A 129 -9.54 -7.81 5.66
C GLU A 129 -8.96 -9.02 6.39
N LEU A 130 -8.48 -9.99 5.62
CA LEU A 130 -7.89 -11.19 6.20
C LEU A 130 -6.64 -10.84 7.02
N PHE A 131 -5.78 -10.00 6.50
CA PHE A 131 -4.55 -9.60 7.20
C PHE A 131 -4.86 -8.86 8.51
N ILE A 132 -5.86 -8.01 8.51
CA ILE A 132 -6.16 -7.15 9.65
C ILE A 132 -7.01 -7.88 10.69
N ASN A 133 -7.98 -8.67 10.25
CA ASN A 133 -8.98 -9.27 11.14
C ASN A 133 -8.64 -10.69 11.63
N SER A 134 -7.59 -11.30 11.10
CA SER A 134 -7.28 -12.69 11.51
C SER A 134 -6.37 -12.79 12.75
#